data_e0f441e2b7d9dc98d0e5d81455dbefef
#
_entry.id   e0f441e2b7d9dc98d0e5d81455dbefef
#
_cell.length_a   1.000
_cell.length_b   1.000
_cell.length_c   1.000
_cell.angle_alpha   90.00
_cell.angle_beta   90.00
_cell.angle_gamma   90.00
#
_symmetry.space_group_name_H-M   'P 1'
#
loop_
_entity.id
_entity.type
_entity.pdbx_description
1 polymer ?
#
loop_
_entity_poly.entity_id
_entity_poly.type
_entity_poly.pdbx_seq_one_letter_code
_entity_poly.pdbx_strand_id
1 'polypeptide(L)'
;MNAPYETLNETEWAEIDRIHEMLDEGELDDARAALDVLMRKRPGHPDLRVEDATIKLEEGEPQQALAALQGAERSADPARFFYLRAACHHELSRFAEAEADAQRSVAVHPGYAMAHDLLSRILDHLGDAKGSAEASEVAAELDPENFPEPLEVSDEEFDALVEKAVAELPAKVRERLDEFPVLVQPLPSPEMLSDENPPLTPDLLGLFVGRHIFAQLPTAVPGAPGAIFLFRKNLLRACEDKEELAREVFTTVQHEVGHLLGLDEDELEDWGLA
;
A
#
# COMPACT_ATOMS: atom_id res chain seq x y z
N MET A 1 -11.64 12.09 34.73
CA MET A 1 -11.23 10.67 34.84
C MET A 1 -12.32 9.89 34.12
N ASN A 2 -12.07 9.45 32.89
CA ASN A 2 -12.98 8.54 32.23
C ASN A 2 -12.97 7.22 32.99
N ALA A 3 -14.15 6.63 33.23
CA ALA A 3 -14.24 5.30 33.80
C ALA A 3 -13.43 4.33 32.93
N PRO A 4 -12.69 3.39 33.52
CA PRO A 4 -12.03 2.36 32.71
C PRO A 4 -13.11 1.64 31.91
N TYR A 5 -12.89 1.46 30.59
CA TYR A 5 -13.76 0.62 29.78
C TYR A 5 -13.76 -0.79 30.37
N GLU A 6 -14.94 -1.39 30.43
CA GLU A 6 -15.07 -2.79 30.75
C GLU A 6 -14.50 -3.62 29.59
N THR A 7 -13.64 -4.57 29.87
CA THR A 7 -13.06 -5.45 28.83
C THR A 7 -14.14 -6.16 28.02
N LEU A 8 -13.88 -6.38 26.74
CA LEU A 8 -14.75 -7.22 25.90
C LEU A 8 -14.80 -8.63 26.48
N ASN A 9 -15.98 -9.26 26.42
CA ASN A 9 -16.15 -10.63 26.88
C ASN A 9 -15.77 -11.65 25.77
N GLU A 10 -15.72 -12.94 26.12
CA GLU A 10 -15.34 -14.01 25.19
C GLU A 10 -16.18 -14.05 23.91
N THR A 11 -17.48 -13.75 24.01
CA THR A 11 -18.38 -13.73 22.84
C THR A 11 -18.09 -12.53 21.93
N GLU A 12 -17.76 -11.37 22.51
CA GLU A 12 -17.41 -10.17 21.76
C GLU A 12 -16.05 -10.34 21.07
N TRP A 13 -15.08 -11.01 21.72
CA TRP A 13 -13.81 -11.37 21.10
C TRP A 13 -13.99 -12.40 19.97
N ALA A 14 -14.80 -13.43 20.16
CA ALA A 14 -15.10 -14.38 19.10
C ALA A 14 -15.78 -13.74 17.87
N GLU A 15 -16.53 -12.66 18.07
CA GLU A 15 -17.09 -11.91 16.94
C GLU A 15 -16.02 -11.05 16.24
N ILE A 16 -15.03 -10.55 16.97
CA ILE A 16 -13.84 -9.87 16.37
C ILE A 16 -13.02 -10.86 15.55
N ASP A 17 -12.76 -12.06 16.07
CA ASP A 17 -12.05 -13.10 15.33
C ASP A 17 -12.76 -13.42 14.01
N ARG A 18 -14.09 -13.51 14.04
CA ARG A 18 -14.91 -13.71 12.84
C ARG A 18 -14.83 -12.52 11.86
N ILE A 19 -14.76 -11.29 12.37
CA ILE A 19 -14.57 -10.10 11.53
C ILE A 19 -13.23 -10.19 10.81
N HIS A 20 -12.16 -10.64 11.50
CA HIS A 20 -10.87 -10.84 10.86
C HIS A 20 -10.91 -11.93 9.78
N GLU A 21 -11.60 -13.06 10.02
CA GLU A 21 -11.82 -14.10 9.01
C GLU A 21 -12.53 -13.52 7.76
N MET A 22 -13.56 -12.67 7.94
CA MET A 22 -14.23 -11.99 6.82
C MET A 22 -13.31 -11.06 6.06
N LEU A 23 -12.40 -10.33 6.75
CA LEU A 23 -11.41 -9.46 6.11
C LEU A 23 -10.41 -10.28 5.28
N ASP A 24 -9.93 -11.41 5.82
CA ASP A 24 -9.02 -12.32 5.12
C ASP A 24 -9.68 -12.96 3.88
N GLU A 25 -11.01 -13.16 3.90
CA GLU A 25 -11.81 -13.67 2.77
C GLU A 25 -12.22 -12.54 1.78
N GLY A 26 -11.90 -11.28 2.08
CA GLY A 26 -12.28 -10.11 1.26
C GLY A 26 -13.74 -9.67 1.40
N GLU A 27 -14.47 -10.18 2.40
CA GLU A 27 -15.88 -9.87 2.68
C GLU A 27 -16.03 -8.56 3.48
N LEU A 28 -15.54 -7.45 2.92
CA LEU A 28 -15.37 -6.17 3.61
C LEU A 28 -16.70 -5.58 4.11
N ASP A 29 -17.76 -5.66 3.32
CA ASP A 29 -19.09 -5.15 3.68
C ASP A 29 -19.69 -5.93 4.87
N ASP A 30 -19.51 -7.25 4.91
CA ASP A 30 -20.00 -8.10 5.99
C ASP A 30 -19.19 -7.87 7.28
N ALA A 31 -17.87 -7.74 7.18
CA ALA A 31 -17.00 -7.36 8.29
C ALA A 31 -17.41 -5.99 8.89
N ARG A 32 -17.67 -4.99 8.04
CA ARG A 32 -18.19 -3.68 8.45
C ARG A 32 -19.53 -3.79 9.18
N ALA A 33 -20.47 -4.54 8.62
CA ALA A 33 -21.80 -4.72 9.21
C ALA A 33 -21.73 -5.42 10.60
N ALA A 34 -20.86 -6.43 10.74
CA ALA A 34 -20.63 -7.13 12.00
C ALA A 34 -20.01 -6.21 13.07
N LEU A 35 -18.98 -5.44 12.71
CA LEU A 35 -18.36 -4.48 13.62
C LEU A 35 -19.35 -3.40 14.08
N ASP A 36 -20.19 -2.89 13.20
CA ASP A 36 -21.22 -1.91 13.54
C ASP A 36 -22.20 -2.41 14.61
N VAL A 37 -22.49 -3.70 14.62
CA VAL A 37 -23.33 -4.32 15.67
C VAL A 37 -22.63 -4.27 17.02
N LEU A 38 -21.31 -4.58 17.06
CA LEU A 38 -20.53 -4.50 18.29
C LEU A 38 -20.37 -3.06 18.78
N MET A 39 -20.07 -2.12 17.89
CA MET A 39 -19.91 -0.71 18.23
C MET A 39 -21.19 -0.09 18.80
N ARG A 40 -22.37 -0.50 18.32
CA ARG A 40 -23.66 -0.11 18.93
C ARG A 40 -23.86 -0.66 20.35
N LYS A 41 -23.35 -1.86 20.63
CA LYS A 41 -23.42 -2.46 21.99
C LYS A 41 -22.42 -1.84 22.96
N ARG A 42 -21.24 -1.46 22.46
CA ARG A 42 -20.09 -0.94 23.24
C ARG A 42 -19.59 0.41 22.67
N PRO A 43 -20.40 1.49 22.74
CA PRO A 43 -20.04 2.76 22.12
C PRO A 43 -18.72 3.32 22.64
N GLY A 44 -17.79 3.61 21.72
CA GLY A 44 -16.50 4.24 22.03
C GLY A 44 -15.47 3.32 22.69
N HIS A 45 -15.72 1.98 22.71
CA HIS A 45 -14.73 1.02 23.25
C HIS A 45 -13.40 1.11 22.48
N PRO A 46 -12.23 1.21 23.18
CA PRO A 46 -10.94 1.40 22.52
C PRO A 46 -10.59 0.30 21.52
N ASP A 47 -10.81 -0.98 21.88
CA ASP A 47 -10.50 -2.10 20.99
C ASP A 47 -11.38 -2.06 19.73
N LEU A 48 -12.68 -1.75 19.83
CA LEU A 48 -13.55 -1.62 18.67
C LEU A 48 -13.20 -0.43 17.77
N ARG A 49 -12.56 0.62 18.32
CA ARG A 49 -12.00 1.72 17.51
C ARG A 49 -10.78 1.27 16.72
N VAL A 50 -10.00 0.35 17.26
CA VAL A 50 -8.86 -0.25 16.56
C VAL A 50 -9.38 -1.12 15.40
N GLU A 51 -10.44 -1.91 15.63
CA GLU A 51 -11.09 -2.69 14.55
C GLU A 51 -11.73 -1.79 13.48
N ASP A 52 -12.39 -0.70 13.88
CA ASP A 52 -12.95 0.28 12.94
C ASP A 52 -11.85 0.92 12.07
N ALA A 53 -10.69 1.19 12.66
CA ALA A 53 -9.54 1.72 11.92
C ALA A 53 -8.94 0.67 10.96
N THR A 54 -8.92 -0.63 11.34
CA THR A 54 -8.49 -1.70 10.46
C THR A 54 -9.37 -1.76 9.21
N ILE A 55 -10.69 -1.84 9.39
CA ILE A 55 -11.62 -1.90 8.24
C ILE A 55 -11.51 -0.64 7.37
N LYS A 56 -11.37 0.56 7.97
CA LYS A 56 -11.20 1.81 7.21
C LYS A 56 -9.91 1.87 6.39
N LEU A 57 -8.85 1.23 6.86
CA LEU A 57 -7.63 1.08 6.06
C LEU A 57 -7.86 0.17 4.86
N GLU A 58 -8.54 -0.96 5.05
CA GLU A 58 -8.92 -1.87 3.95
C GLU A 58 -9.89 -1.21 2.94
N GLU A 59 -10.72 -0.27 3.41
CA GLU A 59 -11.58 0.57 2.56
C GLU A 59 -10.81 1.65 1.80
N GLY A 60 -9.48 1.81 2.01
CA GLY A 60 -8.69 2.88 1.43
C GLY A 60 -8.97 4.27 2.03
N GLU A 61 -9.45 4.34 3.28
CA GLU A 61 -9.84 5.56 3.98
C GLU A 61 -8.90 5.93 5.15
N PRO A 62 -7.58 6.12 4.93
CA PRO A 62 -6.59 6.28 6.01
C PRO A 62 -6.84 7.51 6.89
N GLN A 63 -7.42 8.59 6.37
CA GLN A 63 -7.82 9.75 7.19
C GLN A 63 -8.94 9.39 8.17
N GLN A 64 -9.92 8.60 7.75
CA GLN A 64 -11.02 8.17 8.60
C GLN A 64 -10.54 7.12 9.61
N ALA A 65 -9.61 6.24 9.22
CA ALA A 65 -8.93 5.30 10.11
C ALA A 65 -8.18 6.03 11.24
N LEU A 66 -7.41 7.08 10.93
CA LEU A 66 -6.77 7.94 11.95
C LEU A 66 -7.79 8.59 12.89
N ALA A 67 -8.93 9.02 12.36
CA ALA A 67 -9.99 9.60 13.19
C ALA A 67 -10.65 8.55 14.12
N ALA A 68 -10.83 7.31 13.64
CA ALA A 68 -11.32 6.19 14.44
C ALA A 68 -10.39 5.85 15.60
N LEU A 69 -9.07 5.91 15.39
CA LEU A 69 -8.05 5.66 16.43
C LEU A 69 -8.02 6.72 17.54
N GLN A 70 -8.63 7.90 17.37
CA GLN A 70 -8.65 8.93 18.42
C GLN A 70 -9.35 8.42 19.68
N GLY A 71 -8.65 8.42 20.80
CA GLY A 71 -9.15 7.91 22.08
C GLY A 71 -8.99 6.41 22.30
N ALA A 72 -8.37 5.69 21.34
CA ALA A 72 -8.02 4.28 21.45
C ALA A 72 -6.59 4.03 21.99
N GLU A 73 -5.87 5.07 22.42
CA GLU A 73 -4.49 4.96 22.94
C GLU A 73 -4.36 4.08 24.20
N ARG A 74 -5.49 3.68 24.75
CA ARG A 74 -5.60 2.77 25.89
C ARG A 74 -6.17 1.41 25.49
N SER A 75 -6.07 1.03 24.21
CA SER A 75 -6.48 -0.29 23.76
C SER A 75 -5.74 -1.40 24.51
N ALA A 76 -6.31 -2.59 24.53
CA ALA A 76 -5.71 -3.75 25.17
C ALA A 76 -4.40 -4.16 24.47
N ASP A 77 -4.26 -3.90 23.15
CA ASP A 77 -3.05 -4.14 22.38
C ASP A 77 -2.42 -2.83 21.87
N PRO A 78 -1.46 -2.26 22.65
CA PRO A 78 -0.75 -1.05 22.23
C PRO A 78 0.12 -1.24 20.97
N ALA A 79 0.65 -2.44 20.73
CA ALA A 79 1.48 -2.71 19.56
C ALA A 79 0.64 -2.57 18.28
N ARG A 80 -0.54 -3.18 18.26
CA ARG A 80 -1.49 -3.09 17.15
C ARG A 80 -1.98 -1.65 16.94
N PHE A 81 -2.27 -0.93 18.03
CA PHE A 81 -2.65 0.49 17.94
C PHE A 81 -1.57 1.33 17.22
N PHE A 82 -0.30 1.20 17.64
CA PHE A 82 0.79 1.95 17.01
C PHE A 82 1.05 1.49 15.58
N TYR A 83 0.96 0.19 15.30
CA TYR A 83 1.06 -0.34 13.93
C TYR A 83 0.01 0.27 13.01
N LEU A 84 -1.27 0.22 13.36
CA LEU A 84 -2.35 0.76 12.53
C LEU A 84 -2.22 2.28 12.33
N ARG A 85 -1.78 3.00 13.36
CA ARG A 85 -1.55 4.43 13.21
C ARG A 85 -0.35 4.73 12.31
N ALA A 86 0.70 3.92 12.37
CA ALA A 86 1.82 3.99 11.44
C ALA A 86 1.36 3.67 9.99
N ALA A 87 0.54 2.65 9.80
CA ALA A 87 -0.01 2.30 8.50
C ALA A 87 -0.86 3.44 7.92
N CYS A 88 -1.74 4.05 8.73
CA CYS A 88 -2.49 5.23 8.29
C CYS A 88 -1.57 6.40 7.89
N HIS A 89 -0.51 6.64 8.65
CA HIS A 89 0.44 7.71 8.30
C HIS A 89 1.25 7.36 7.05
N HIS A 90 1.61 6.10 6.85
CA HIS A 90 2.28 5.62 5.65
C HIS A 90 1.40 5.87 4.42
N GLU A 91 0.14 5.41 4.43
CA GLU A 91 -0.82 5.63 3.34
C GLU A 91 -1.02 7.12 3.00
N LEU A 92 -0.84 7.99 3.98
CA LEU A 92 -0.90 9.44 3.82
C LEU A 92 0.45 10.08 3.46
N SER A 93 1.46 9.27 3.14
CA SER A 93 2.85 9.72 2.84
C SER A 93 3.47 10.58 3.96
N ARG A 94 3.01 10.41 5.21
CA ARG A 94 3.53 11.06 6.42
C ARG A 94 4.61 10.18 7.04
N PHE A 95 5.70 9.98 6.31
CA PHE A 95 6.69 8.95 6.66
C PHE A 95 7.40 9.18 7.99
N ALA A 96 7.61 10.42 8.42
CA ALA A 96 8.23 10.70 9.71
C ALA A 96 7.32 10.33 10.91
N GLU A 97 6.01 10.61 10.79
CA GLU A 97 5.02 10.19 11.79
C GLU A 97 4.82 8.67 11.77
N ALA A 98 4.82 8.08 10.59
CA ALA A 98 4.73 6.63 10.41
C ALA A 98 5.92 5.91 11.09
N GLU A 99 7.15 6.38 10.87
CA GLU A 99 8.35 5.83 11.50
C GLU A 99 8.26 5.85 13.02
N ALA A 100 7.89 7.01 13.59
CA ALA A 100 7.80 7.15 15.04
C ALA A 100 6.81 6.16 15.67
N ASP A 101 5.70 5.87 14.99
CA ASP A 101 4.70 4.93 15.50
C ASP A 101 5.08 3.46 15.20
N ALA A 102 5.64 3.14 14.03
CA ALA A 102 6.15 1.81 13.73
C ALA A 102 7.26 1.39 14.72
N GLN A 103 8.20 2.29 15.02
CA GLN A 103 9.23 2.05 16.04
C GLN A 103 8.63 1.80 17.44
N ARG A 104 7.53 2.46 17.79
CA ARG A 104 6.81 2.19 19.05
C ARG A 104 6.16 0.82 19.04
N SER A 105 5.54 0.43 17.92
CA SER A 105 4.92 -0.88 17.76
C SER A 105 5.94 -2.00 17.99
N VAL A 106 7.08 -1.97 17.29
CA VAL A 106 8.15 -2.97 17.44
C VAL A 106 8.81 -2.92 18.81
N ALA A 107 8.90 -1.76 19.46
CA ALA A 107 9.42 -1.64 20.81
C ALA A 107 8.51 -2.28 21.86
N VAL A 108 7.19 -2.18 21.68
CA VAL A 108 6.18 -2.81 22.56
C VAL A 108 6.12 -4.33 22.32
N HIS A 109 6.14 -4.74 21.07
CA HIS A 109 6.07 -6.16 20.67
C HIS A 109 7.13 -6.48 19.62
N PRO A 110 8.36 -6.84 20.03
CA PRO A 110 9.45 -7.13 19.08
C PRO A 110 9.19 -8.33 18.14
N GLY A 111 8.23 -9.20 18.47
CA GLY A 111 7.82 -10.33 17.62
C GLY A 111 6.67 -10.00 16.64
N TYR A 112 6.34 -8.73 16.44
CA TYR A 112 5.24 -8.34 15.53
C TYR A 112 5.77 -8.14 14.09
N ALA A 113 5.79 -9.21 13.29
CA ALA A 113 6.36 -9.24 11.94
C ALA A 113 5.80 -8.11 11.04
N MET A 114 4.48 -7.91 11.00
CA MET A 114 3.84 -6.84 10.22
C MET A 114 4.39 -5.45 10.55
N ALA A 115 4.72 -5.18 11.82
CA ALA A 115 5.25 -3.87 12.22
C ALA A 115 6.70 -3.69 11.75
N HIS A 116 7.48 -4.75 11.67
CA HIS A 116 8.83 -4.73 11.11
C HIS A 116 8.81 -4.55 9.59
N ASP A 117 7.91 -5.23 8.87
CA ASP A 117 7.74 -5.05 7.42
C ASP A 117 7.32 -3.60 7.11
N LEU A 118 6.30 -3.09 7.80
CA LEU A 118 5.88 -1.69 7.63
C LEU A 118 7.02 -0.71 7.92
N LEU A 119 7.79 -0.94 8.98
CA LEU A 119 8.96 -0.12 9.31
C LEU A 119 10.00 -0.15 8.18
N SER A 120 10.25 -1.31 7.58
CA SER A 120 11.14 -1.44 6.42
C SER A 120 10.68 -0.56 5.26
N ARG A 121 9.40 -0.62 4.89
CA ARG A 121 8.83 0.21 3.80
C ARG A 121 8.95 1.71 4.10
N ILE A 122 8.65 2.11 5.32
CA ILE A 122 8.76 3.51 5.75
C ILE A 122 10.21 4.01 5.66
N LEU A 123 11.17 3.21 6.16
CA LEU A 123 12.59 3.56 6.15
C LEU A 123 13.14 3.67 4.72
N ASP A 124 12.62 2.90 3.78
CA ASP A 124 12.94 3.04 2.37
C ASP A 124 12.53 4.40 1.81
N HIS A 125 11.34 4.88 2.13
CA HIS A 125 10.88 6.23 1.74
C HIS A 125 11.69 7.34 2.41
N LEU A 126 12.20 7.11 3.61
CA LEU A 126 13.08 8.03 4.33
C LEU A 126 14.54 7.96 3.87
N GLY A 127 14.89 7.01 2.99
CA GLY A 127 16.24 6.83 2.44
C GLY A 127 17.21 6.11 3.38
N ASP A 128 16.73 5.51 4.46
CA ASP A 128 17.53 4.65 5.35
C ASP A 128 17.53 3.20 4.85
N ALA A 129 18.29 2.94 3.80
CA ALA A 129 18.41 1.62 3.20
C ALA A 129 18.94 0.55 4.16
N LYS A 130 19.78 0.94 5.13
CA LYS A 130 20.33 0.00 6.12
C LYS A 130 19.25 -0.39 7.13
N GLY A 131 18.56 0.57 7.73
CA GLY A 131 17.47 0.31 8.66
C GLY A 131 16.33 -0.46 8.01
N SER A 132 16.02 -0.15 6.73
CA SER A 132 15.03 -0.88 5.94
C SER A 132 15.41 -2.37 5.80
N ALA A 133 16.64 -2.68 5.40
CA ALA A 133 17.12 -4.06 5.27
C ALA A 133 17.09 -4.81 6.61
N GLU A 134 17.56 -4.19 7.70
CA GLU A 134 17.52 -4.79 9.05
C GLU A 134 16.07 -5.09 9.50
N ALA A 135 15.14 -4.19 9.23
CA ALA A 135 13.72 -4.40 9.59
C ALA A 135 13.07 -5.50 8.73
N SER A 136 13.37 -5.55 7.43
CA SER A 136 12.89 -6.59 6.52
C SER A 136 13.41 -7.99 6.92
N GLU A 137 14.70 -8.11 7.26
CA GLU A 137 15.31 -9.35 7.75
C GLU A 137 14.59 -9.87 9.00
N VAL A 138 14.28 -8.99 9.96
CA VAL A 138 13.54 -9.37 11.17
C VAL A 138 12.11 -9.82 10.82
N ALA A 139 11.41 -9.14 9.89
CA ALA A 139 10.08 -9.58 9.47
C ALA A 139 10.11 -10.98 8.86
N ALA A 140 11.08 -11.24 7.97
CA ALA A 140 11.28 -12.54 7.34
C ALA A 140 11.66 -13.65 8.33
N GLU A 141 12.49 -13.36 9.35
CA GLU A 141 12.80 -14.32 10.42
C GLU A 141 11.56 -14.66 11.28
N LEU A 142 10.68 -13.70 11.53
CA LEU A 142 9.49 -13.87 12.37
C LEU A 142 8.36 -14.60 11.64
N ASP A 143 8.15 -14.30 10.37
CA ASP A 143 7.06 -14.84 9.56
C ASP A 143 7.50 -14.92 8.08
N PRO A 144 8.30 -15.95 7.71
CA PRO A 144 8.84 -16.08 6.35
C PRO A 144 7.78 -16.45 5.30
N GLU A 145 6.59 -16.89 5.72
CA GLU A 145 5.49 -17.21 4.81
C GLU A 145 4.82 -15.94 4.28
N ASN A 146 4.58 -14.97 5.16
CA ASN A 146 3.92 -13.72 4.79
C ASN A 146 4.92 -12.59 4.42
N PHE A 147 6.16 -12.67 4.91
CA PHE A 147 7.22 -11.69 4.66
C PHE A 147 8.50 -12.40 4.19
N PRO A 148 8.52 -12.95 2.97
CA PRO A 148 9.70 -13.60 2.43
C PRO A 148 10.88 -12.62 2.28
N GLU A 149 12.11 -13.16 2.21
CA GLU A 149 13.27 -12.33 1.86
C GLU A 149 13.07 -11.67 0.49
N PRO A 150 13.43 -10.38 0.35
CA PRO A 150 13.28 -9.67 -0.93
C PRO A 150 14.02 -10.36 -2.07
N LEU A 151 13.44 -10.37 -3.26
CA LEU A 151 14.06 -10.94 -4.45
C LEU A 151 15.40 -10.28 -4.78
N GLU A 152 16.44 -11.09 -4.94
CA GLU A 152 17.74 -10.62 -5.45
C GLU A 152 17.70 -10.49 -6.97
N VAL A 153 17.57 -9.25 -7.44
CA VAL A 153 17.55 -8.88 -8.86
C VAL A 153 18.45 -7.66 -9.04
N SER A 154 19.44 -7.73 -9.92
CA SER A 154 20.31 -6.58 -10.22
C SER A 154 19.54 -5.51 -11.01
N ASP A 155 20.09 -4.30 -11.07
CA ASP A 155 19.49 -3.22 -11.86
C ASP A 155 19.46 -3.60 -13.35
N GLU A 156 20.51 -4.24 -13.87
CA GLU A 156 20.59 -4.69 -15.26
C GLU A 156 19.57 -5.80 -15.57
N GLU A 157 19.35 -6.73 -14.62
CA GLU A 157 18.32 -7.77 -14.76
C GLU A 157 16.93 -7.17 -14.79
N PHE A 158 16.65 -6.18 -13.90
CA PHE A 158 15.37 -5.50 -13.85
C PHE A 158 15.11 -4.68 -15.12
N ASP A 159 16.11 -3.91 -15.57
CA ASP A 159 16.01 -3.15 -16.82
C ASP A 159 15.73 -4.06 -18.03
N ALA A 160 16.35 -5.24 -18.08
CA ALA A 160 16.08 -6.22 -19.13
C ALA A 160 14.62 -6.76 -19.10
N LEU A 161 14.01 -6.90 -17.91
CA LEU A 161 12.58 -7.25 -17.80
C LEU A 161 11.69 -6.14 -18.36
N VAL A 162 12.00 -4.87 -18.05
CA VAL A 162 11.27 -3.71 -18.56
C VAL A 162 11.42 -3.60 -20.08
N GLU A 163 12.64 -3.74 -20.60
CA GLU A 163 12.89 -3.73 -22.07
C GLU A 163 12.09 -4.84 -22.79
N LYS A 164 12.04 -6.03 -22.19
CA LYS A 164 11.26 -7.14 -22.72
C LYS A 164 9.76 -6.84 -22.69
N ALA A 165 9.24 -6.33 -21.58
CA ALA A 165 7.84 -5.96 -21.45
C ALA A 165 7.43 -4.92 -22.51
N VAL A 166 8.24 -3.88 -22.70
CA VAL A 166 8.03 -2.86 -23.74
C VAL A 166 8.09 -3.48 -25.15
N ALA A 167 9.01 -4.42 -25.40
CA ALA A 167 9.15 -5.07 -26.73
C ALA A 167 7.96 -5.94 -27.08
N GLU A 168 7.25 -6.50 -26.10
CA GLU A 168 6.05 -7.33 -26.30
C GLU A 168 4.77 -6.50 -26.60
N LEU A 169 4.79 -5.18 -26.34
CA LEU A 169 3.69 -4.30 -26.69
C LEU A 169 3.46 -4.22 -28.22
N PRO A 170 2.22 -3.96 -28.67
CA PRO A 170 1.92 -3.75 -30.10
C PRO A 170 2.78 -2.63 -30.70
N ALA A 171 3.23 -2.79 -31.94
CA ALA A 171 4.14 -1.84 -32.60
C ALA A 171 3.63 -0.39 -32.59
N LYS A 172 2.33 -0.19 -32.78
CA LYS A 172 1.71 1.15 -32.73
C LYS A 172 1.80 1.83 -31.37
N VAL A 173 1.81 1.05 -30.29
CA VAL A 173 1.96 1.52 -28.92
C VAL A 173 3.43 1.89 -28.68
N ARG A 174 4.36 1.01 -29.07
CA ARG A 174 5.80 1.25 -28.94
C ARG A 174 6.27 2.55 -29.64
N GLU A 175 5.71 2.84 -30.84
CA GLU A 175 5.97 4.10 -31.55
C GLU A 175 5.59 5.34 -30.72
N ARG A 176 4.63 5.22 -29.78
CA ARG A 176 4.25 6.30 -28.87
C ARG A 176 5.18 6.42 -27.69
N LEU A 177 5.79 5.32 -27.23
CA LEU A 177 6.75 5.33 -26.13
C LEU A 177 8.05 6.06 -26.48
N ASP A 178 8.34 6.35 -27.75
CA ASP A 178 9.41 7.28 -28.15
C ASP A 178 9.17 8.71 -27.60
N GLU A 179 7.92 9.09 -27.40
CA GLU A 179 7.51 10.38 -26.82
C GLU A 179 7.27 10.31 -25.31
N PHE A 180 7.02 9.12 -24.76
CA PHE A 180 6.65 8.85 -23.37
C PHE A 180 7.54 7.71 -22.81
N PRO A 181 8.75 8.02 -22.34
CA PRO A 181 9.67 6.98 -21.90
C PRO A 181 9.15 6.23 -20.66
N VAL A 182 9.48 4.94 -20.57
CA VAL A 182 9.32 4.13 -19.35
C VAL A 182 10.57 4.32 -18.52
N LEU A 183 10.40 4.78 -17.28
CA LEU A 183 11.45 5.12 -16.34
C LEU A 183 11.35 4.26 -15.09
N VAL A 184 12.45 3.67 -14.65
CA VAL A 184 12.50 2.92 -13.39
C VAL A 184 12.98 3.85 -12.27
N GLN A 185 12.22 3.86 -11.17
CA GLN A 185 12.60 4.52 -9.92
C GLN A 185 12.55 3.53 -8.76
N PRO A 186 13.32 3.76 -7.70
CA PRO A 186 13.25 2.88 -6.52
C PRO A 186 11.84 2.86 -5.91
N LEU A 187 11.25 4.03 -5.69
CA LEU A 187 9.93 4.26 -5.06
C LEU A 187 9.28 5.53 -5.64
N PRO A 188 7.96 5.71 -5.53
CA PRO A 188 7.31 6.96 -5.87
C PRO A 188 7.79 8.09 -4.94
N SER A 189 7.98 9.30 -5.51
CA SER A 189 8.33 10.47 -4.70
C SER A 189 7.11 11.01 -3.95
N PRO A 190 7.29 11.69 -2.80
CA PRO A 190 6.19 12.32 -2.08
C PRO A 190 5.36 13.30 -2.94
N GLU A 191 6.01 13.96 -3.89
CA GLU A 191 5.34 14.88 -4.82
C GLU A 191 4.40 14.11 -5.75
N MET A 192 4.83 12.96 -6.30
CA MET A 192 3.99 12.11 -7.14
C MET A 192 2.76 11.60 -6.38
N LEU A 193 2.93 11.22 -5.12
CA LEU A 193 1.86 10.70 -4.29
C LEU A 193 0.83 11.79 -3.90
N SER A 194 1.24 13.05 -3.79
CA SER A 194 0.39 14.16 -3.34
C SER A 194 -0.33 14.92 -4.45
N ASP A 195 0.01 14.68 -5.72
CA ASP A 195 -0.56 15.42 -6.85
C ASP A 195 -2.03 15.02 -7.15
N GLU A 196 -2.48 13.87 -6.66
CA GLU A 196 -3.85 13.36 -6.82
C GLU A 196 -4.71 13.64 -5.57
N ASN A 197 -6.03 13.65 -5.74
CA ASN A 197 -6.97 13.81 -4.63
C ASN A 197 -8.11 12.78 -4.75
N PRO A 198 -8.13 11.72 -3.91
CA PRO A 198 -7.23 11.48 -2.76
C PRO A 198 -5.77 11.22 -3.18
N PRO A 199 -4.79 11.40 -2.27
CA PRO A 199 -3.40 11.04 -2.50
C PRO A 199 -3.24 9.57 -2.88
N LEU A 200 -2.28 9.29 -3.77
CA LEU A 200 -1.96 7.91 -4.18
C LEU A 200 -1.27 7.14 -3.05
N THR A 201 -1.44 5.82 -3.03
CA THR A 201 -0.75 4.94 -2.07
C THR A 201 0.76 4.89 -2.35
N PRO A 202 1.61 4.83 -1.31
CA PRO A 202 3.05 4.64 -1.48
C PRO A 202 3.46 3.30 -2.11
N ASP A 203 2.57 2.31 -2.08
CA ASP A 203 2.82 0.95 -2.59
C ASP A 203 2.51 0.78 -4.09
N LEU A 204 2.29 1.86 -4.84
CA LEU A 204 2.11 1.83 -6.29
C LEU A 204 3.23 1.06 -6.99
N LEU A 205 2.87 0.22 -7.96
CA LEU A 205 3.81 -0.53 -8.81
C LEU A 205 4.27 0.29 -10.01
N GLY A 206 3.38 1.12 -10.56
CA GLY A 206 3.63 2.04 -11.66
C GLY A 206 2.83 3.32 -11.54
N LEU A 207 3.08 4.28 -12.43
CA LEU A 207 2.34 5.53 -12.54
C LEU A 207 2.59 6.19 -13.89
N PHE A 208 1.54 6.43 -14.66
CA PHE A 208 1.62 7.34 -15.79
C PHE A 208 1.49 8.80 -15.33
N VAL A 209 2.49 9.60 -15.61
CA VAL A 209 2.47 11.05 -15.35
C VAL A 209 2.45 11.77 -16.68
N GLY A 210 1.36 12.46 -17.00
CA GLY A 210 1.27 13.19 -18.25
C GLY A 210 -0.16 13.44 -18.71
N ARG A 211 -0.28 13.93 -19.95
CA ARG A 211 -1.59 14.05 -20.61
C ARG A 211 -1.88 12.77 -21.36
N HIS A 212 -3.06 12.22 -21.19
CA HIS A 212 -3.57 11.18 -22.08
C HIS A 212 -3.45 11.63 -23.54
N ILE A 213 -3.06 10.73 -24.42
CA ILE A 213 -2.86 11.03 -25.86
C ILE A 213 -4.14 11.65 -26.48
N PHE A 214 -5.31 11.31 -25.94
CA PHE A 214 -6.60 11.75 -26.44
C PHE A 214 -7.25 12.92 -25.65
N ALA A 215 -6.63 13.40 -24.55
CA ALA A 215 -7.20 14.46 -23.74
C ALA A 215 -7.08 15.85 -24.41
N GLN A 216 -8.22 16.46 -24.69
CA GLN A 216 -8.33 17.86 -25.20
C GLN A 216 -8.41 18.89 -24.09
N LEU A 217 -7.96 18.63 -22.87
CA LEU A 217 -8.14 19.51 -21.71
C LEU A 217 -6.97 20.49 -21.49
N PRO A 218 -7.24 21.75 -21.05
CA PRO A 218 -6.22 22.81 -21.02
C PRO A 218 -5.39 22.88 -19.73
N THR A 219 -5.34 21.85 -18.87
CA THR A 219 -4.86 21.95 -17.49
C THR A 219 -3.46 21.40 -17.20
N ALA A 220 -2.68 21.01 -18.18
CA ALA A 220 -1.31 20.55 -17.93
C ALA A 220 -0.28 21.68 -18.12
N VAL A 221 0.81 21.62 -17.36
CA VAL A 221 1.98 22.50 -17.55
C VAL A 221 2.47 22.36 -18.99
N PRO A 222 2.51 23.46 -19.78
CA PRO A 222 2.99 23.38 -21.16
C PRO A 222 4.45 22.96 -21.19
N GLY A 223 4.74 21.81 -21.79
CA GLY A 223 6.10 21.41 -22.17
C GLY A 223 6.77 20.30 -21.39
N ALA A 224 6.13 19.68 -20.38
CA ALA A 224 6.65 18.43 -19.81
C ALA A 224 6.17 17.24 -20.64
N PRO A 225 7.08 16.46 -21.25
CA PRO A 225 6.69 15.18 -21.83
C PRO A 225 6.19 14.28 -20.70
N GLY A 226 5.06 13.56 -20.90
CA GLY A 226 4.63 12.53 -19.97
C GLY A 226 5.65 11.40 -19.92
N ALA A 227 5.59 10.60 -18.85
CA ALA A 227 6.39 9.40 -18.68
C ALA A 227 5.60 8.33 -17.92
N ILE A 228 5.95 7.08 -18.15
CA ILE A 228 5.52 5.95 -17.34
C ILE A 228 6.62 5.68 -16.31
N PHE A 229 6.27 5.63 -15.05
CA PHE A 229 7.19 5.28 -13.97
C PHE A 229 6.88 3.86 -13.50
N LEU A 230 7.92 3.07 -13.26
CA LEU A 230 7.84 1.76 -12.59
C LEU A 230 8.61 1.85 -11.28
N PHE A 231 8.02 1.37 -10.20
CA PHE A 231 8.60 1.46 -8.86
C PHE A 231 9.22 0.12 -8.45
N ARG A 232 10.53 0.00 -8.69
CA ARG A 232 11.28 -1.25 -8.58
C ARG A 232 11.13 -1.93 -7.23
N LYS A 233 11.22 -1.18 -6.10
CA LYS A 233 11.13 -1.79 -4.77
C LYS A 233 9.75 -2.35 -4.49
N ASN A 234 8.69 -1.67 -4.91
CA ASN A 234 7.32 -2.14 -4.75
C ASN A 234 7.08 -3.39 -5.59
N LEU A 235 7.53 -3.40 -6.86
CA LEU A 235 7.45 -4.58 -7.74
C LEU A 235 8.21 -5.80 -7.17
N LEU A 236 9.41 -5.59 -6.60
CA LEU A 236 10.18 -6.67 -5.98
C LEU A 236 9.50 -7.22 -4.71
N ARG A 237 8.76 -6.40 -3.98
CA ARG A 237 8.00 -6.83 -2.79
C ARG A 237 6.70 -7.53 -3.13
N ALA A 238 6.10 -7.19 -4.26
CA ALA A 238 4.84 -7.76 -4.71
C ALA A 238 4.97 -9.17 -5.28
N CYS A 239 6.20 -9.67 -5.49
CA CYS A 239 6.46 -10.93 -6.20
C CYS A 239 7.28 -11.90 -5.35
N GLU A 240 6.92 -13.19 -5.41
CA GLU A 240 7.62 -14.25 -4.70
C GLU A 240 8.83 -14.79 -5.48
N ASP A 241 8.79 -14.71 -6.83
CA ASP A 241 9.85 -15.21 -7.69
C ASP A 241 10.08 -14.33 -8.95
N LYS A 242 11.17 -14.65 -9.70
CA LYS A 242 11.53 -13.89 -10.90
C LYS A 242 10.55 -14.10 -12.08
N GLU A 243 9.80 -15.20 -12.11
CA GLU A 243 8.79 -15.43 -13.16
C GLU A 243 7.55 -14.58 -12.88
N GLU A 244 7.15 -14.49 -11.64
CA GLU A 244 6.09 -13.59 -11.20
C GLU A 244 6.48 -12.13 -11.42
N LEU A 245 7.68 -11.72 -11.02
CA LEU A 245 8.20 -10.39 -11.28
C LEU A 245 8.16 -10.03 -12.78
N ALA A 246 8.51 -10.96 -13.66
CA ALA A 246 8.46 -10.71 -15.09
C ALA A 246 7.03 -10.51 -15.60
N ARG A 247 6.06 -11.24 -15.04
CA ARG A 247 4.63 -11.06 -15.35
C ARG A 247 4.13 -9.72 -14.82
N GLU A 248 4.44 -9.40 -13.57
CA GLU A 248 3.99 -8.18 -12.90
C GLU A 248 4.54 -6.92 -13.57
N VAL A 249 5.83 -6.91 -13.92
CA VAL A 249 6.43 -5.81 -14.71
C VAL A 249 5.69 -5.65 -16.06
N PHE A 250 5.34 -6.75 -16.73
CA PHE A 250 4.62 -6.68 -17.99
C PHE A 250 3.19 -6.14 -17.81
N THR A 251 2.46 -6.63 -16.80
CA THR A 251 1.09 -6.18 -16.47
C THR A 251 1.11 -4.69 -16.09
N THR A 252 2.02 -4.28 -15.23
CA THR A 252 2.15 -2.86 -14.82
C THR A 252 2.44 -1.96 -16.03
N VAL A 253 3.37 -2.35 -16.92
CA VAL A 253 3.64 -1.59 -18.14
C VAL A 253 2.39 -1.48 -19.02
N GLN A 254 1.63 -2.57 -19.17
CA GLN A 254 0.38 -2.56 -19.97
C GLN A 254 -0.68 -1.64 -19.35
N HIS A 255 -0.85 -1.69 -18.04
CA HIS A 255 -1.79 -0.86 -17.29
C HIS A 255 -1.48 0.63 -17.50
N GLU A 256 -0.24 1.04 -17.25
CA GLU A 256 0.19 2.44 -17.42
C GLU A 256 0.11 2.93 -18.88
N VAL A 257 0.34 2.03 -19.83
CA VAL A 257 0.12 2.31 -21.25
C VAL A 257 -1.37 2.51 -21.53
N GLY A 258 -2.25 1.77 -20.89
CA GLY A 258 -3.69 1.98 -20.97
C GLY A 258 -4.09 3.39 -20.54
N HIS A 259 -3.58 3.87 -19.40
CA HIS A 259 -3.76 5.25 -18.95
C HIS A 259 -3.16 6.27 -19.92
N LEU A 260 -1.99 6.02 -20.48
CA LEU A 260 -1.40 6.84 -21.56
C LEU A 260 -2.35 6.94 -22.76
N LEU A 261 -3.06 5.88 -23.12
CA LEU A 261 -4.05 5.85 -24.20
C LEU A 261 -5.39 6.50 -23.80
N GLY A 262 -5.56 6.87 -22.52
CA GLY A 262 -6.75 7.52 -21.99
C GLY A 262 -7.87 6.56 -21.62
N LEU A 263 -7.55 5.30 -21.37
CA LEU A 263 -8.48 4.32 -20.81
C LEU A 263 -8.64 4.61 -19.32
N ASP A 264 -9.87 4.51 -18.83
CA ASP A 264 -10.15 4.51 -17.39
C ASP A 264 -10.08 3.07 -16.82
N GLU A 265 -10.26 2.92 -15.51
CA GLU A 265 -10.13 1.63 -14.83
C GLU A 265 -11.13 0.59 -15.37
N ASP A 266 -12.37 0.98 -15.63
CA ASP A 266 -13.41 0.11 -16.18
C ASP A 266 -13.04 -0.37 -17.60
N GLU A 267 -12.47 0.54 -18.41
CA GLU A 267 -12.01 0.23 -19.77
C GLU A 267 -10.76 -0.65 -19.76
N LEU A 268 -9.85 -0.46 -18.78
CA LEU A 268 -8.67 -1.32 -18.58
C LEU A 268 -9.10 -2.75 -18.24
N GLU A 269 -10.07 -2.92 -17.35
CA GLU A 269 -10.65 -4.22 -17.00
C GLU A 269 -11.28 -4.92 -18.21
N ASP A 270 -12.09 -4.18 -19.00
CA ASP A 270 -12.72 -4.67 -20.22
C ASP A 270 -11.69 -5.10 -21.29
N TRP A 271 -10.50 -4.48 -21.31
CA TRP A 271 -9.41 -4.80 -22.24
C TRP A 271 -8.46 -5.88 -21.70
N GLY A 272 -8.62 -6.30 -20.43
CA GLY A 272 -7.74 -7.27 -19.75
C GLY A 272 -6.34 -6.71 -19.53
N LEU A 273 -6.26 -5.41 -19.19
CA LEU A 273 -5.04 -4.65 -18.91
C LEU A 273 -5.00 -4.18 -17.44
N ALA A 274 -6.03 -4.52 -16.64
CA ALA A 274 -6.11 -4.23 -15.22
C ALA A 274 -5.40 -5.29 -14.38
#